data_1b566a6a21c7697ff067380eb2da6f25
#
_entry.id   1b566a6a21c7697ff067380eb2da6f25
#
_cell.length_a   1.000
_cell.length_b   1.000
_cell.length_c   1.000
_cell.angle_alpha   90.00
_cell.angle_beta   90.00
_cell.angle_gamma   90.00
#
_symmetry.space_group_name_H-M   'P 1'
#
loop_
_entity.id
_entity.type
_entity.pdbx_description
1 polymer ?
#
loop_
_entity_poly.entity_id
_entity_poly.type
_entity_poly.pdbx_seq_one_letter_code
_entity_poly.pdbx_strand_id
1 'polypeptide(L)'
;LEGDWQPFSFHDEKDKLVGYDVEVAQNLAKKLGVKAKIVEGPWDGLFAGMDSGRYDLVINGVDITPERAKTYDFSTPYAYDRTVLITRSDNNDIHSFNDLKGKTTANSIGSTYQEIGEKYGAKVSGVDTLAETLQMVKNKQVQATINASTSFGDYMKHRPDEPLKIAATMDKATEYAIPLKKGADNASLKKAVDNALQEMKNDGTLSKLSVKYFGSDLTTPN
;
A
#
# COMPACT_ATOMS: atom_id res chain seq x y z
N LEU A 1 0.68 8.59 -7.20
CA LEU A 1 0.69 7.14 -6.97
C LEU A 1 1.80 6.44 -7.76
N GLU A 2 2.13 5.19 -7.41
CA GLU A 2 3.00 4.32 -8.20
C GLU A 2 2.25 3.77 -9.42
N GLY A 3 2.97 3.13 -10.35
CA GLY A 3 2.39 2.46 -11.51
C GLY A 3 2.70 0.96 -11.58
N ASP A 4 3.26 0.40 -10.53
CA ASP A 4 3.78 -0.98 -10.49
C ASP A 4 3.44 -1.75 -9.20
N TRP A 5 2.41 -1.30 -8.47
CA TRP A 5 1.92 -1.94 -7.26
C TRP A 5 0.50 -2.51 -7.42
N GLN A 6 0.42 -3.68 -8.05
CA GLN A 6 -0.84 -4.40 -8.26
C GLN A 6 -1.37 -5.00 -6.93
N PRO A 7 -2.69 -4.95 -6.65
CA PRO A 7 -3.77 -4.42 -7.48
C PRO A 7 -4.17 -2.96 -7.18
N PHE A 8 -3.33 -2.20 -6.46
CA PHE A 8 -3.62 -0.80 -6.09
C PHE A 8 -3.45 0.18 -7.26
N SER A 9 -2.30 0.14 -7.93
CA SER A 9 -2.01 0.98 -9.10
C SER A 9 -0.98 0.28 -10.00
N PHE A 10 -1.37 -0.04 -11.21
CA PHE A 10 -0.54 -0.80 -12.15
C PHE A 10 -0.98 -0.59 -13.59
N HIS A 11 -0.13 -0.98 -14.52
CA HIS A 11 -0.45 -0.98 -15.95
C HIS A 11 -1.05 -2.32 -16.36
N ASP A 12 -2.20 -2.28 -17.03
CA ASP A 12 -2.83 -3.47 -17.60
C ASP A 12 -2.13 -3.93 -18.89
N GLU A 13 -2.61 -5.02 -19.50
CA GLU A 13 -2.04 -5.58 -20.73
C GLU A 13 -2.05 -4.59 -21.93
N LYS A 14 -2.82 -3.51 -21.86
CA LYS A 14 -2.90 -2.44 -22.85
C LYS A 14 -2.10 -1.21 -22.45
N ASP A 15 -1.22 -1.34 -21.47
CA ASP A 15 -0.43 -0.24 -20.90
C ASP A 15 -1.28 0.90 -20.34
N LYS A 16 -2.48 0.61 -19.90
CA LYS A 16 -3.35 1.58 -19.23
C LYS A 16 -3.18 1.50 -17.73
N LEU A 17 -2.95 2.65 -17.10
CA LEU A 17 -2.92 2.75 -15.65
C LEU A 17 -4.30 2.46 -15.05
N VAL A 18 -4.37 1.43 -14.22
CA VAL A 18 -5.57 0.91 -13.57
C VAL A 18 -5.27 0.54 -12.12
N GLY A 19 -6.28 0.19 -11.36
CA GLY A 19 -6.13 -0.29 -9.98
C GLY A 19 -7.09 0.40 -9.02
N TYR A 20 -7.13 -0.12 -7.80
CA TYR A 20 -8.00 0.39 -6.75
C TYR A 20 -7.78 1.87 -6.47
N ASP A 21 -6.53 2.28 -6.23
CA ASP A 21 -6.15 3.65 -5.93
C ASP A 21 -6.39 4.60 -7.12
N VAL A 22 -6.20 4.12 -8.33
CA VAL A 22 -6.48 4.88 -9.56
C VAL A 22 -7.97 5.22 -9.65
N GLU A 23 -8.84 4.23 -9.45
CA GLU A 23 -10.28 4.46 -9.51
C GLU A 23 -10.81 5.21 -8.28
N VAL A 24 -10.20 5.04 -7.10
CA VAL A 24 -10.48 5.89 -5.93
C VAL A 24 -10.17 7.35 -6.26
N ALA A 25 -8.98 7.64 -6.83
CA ALA A 25 -8.61 9.00 -7.23
C ALA A 25 -9.57 9.62 -8.24
N GLN A 26 -9.98 8.85 -9.25
CA GLN A 26 -10.92 9.30 -10.28
C GLN A 26 -12.32 9.60 -9.71
N ASN A 27 -12.84 8.71 -8.88
CA ASN A 27 -14.16 8.89 -8.23
C ASN A 27 -14.12 10.02 -7.20
N LEU A 28 -13.04 10.16 -6.44
CA LEU A 28 -12.83 11.27 -5.51
C LEU A 28 -12.87 12.61 -6.26
N ALA A 29 -12.11 12.74 -7.34
CA ALA A 29 -12.11 13.96 -8.16
C ALA A 29 -13.50 14.29 -8.72
N LYS A 30 -14.25 13.26 -9.18
CA LYS A 30 -15.62 13.42 -9.63
C LYS A 30 -16.54 13.97 -8.53
N LYS A 31 -16.43 13.44 -7.30
CA LYS A 31 -17.20 13.94 -6.15
C LYS A 31 -16.82 15.36 -5.78
N LEU A 32 -15.56 15.75 -5.95
CA LEU A 32 -15.07 17.10 -5.73
C LEU A 32 -15.40 18.07 -6.87
N GLY A 33 -15.97 17.61 -7.99
CA GLY A 33 -16.27 18.42 -9.16
C GLY A 33 -15.03 18.90 -9.95
N VAL A 34 -13.93 18.17 -9.86
CA VAL A 34 -12.65 18.49 -10.51
C VAL A 34 -12.18 17.33 -11.40
N LYS A 35 -11.17 17.59 -12.23
CA LYS A 35 -10.50 16.55 -13.03
C LYS A 35 -9.31 16.01 -12.25
N ALA A 36 -9.19 14.68 -12.17
CA ALA A 36 -7.98 14.03 -11.68
C ALA A 36 -6.85 14.17 -12.73
N LYS A 37 -5.71 14.70 -12.30
CA LYS A 37 -4.45 14.57 -13.01
C LYS A 37 -3.59 13.58 -12.25
N ILE A 38 -3.59 12.34 -12.70
CA ILE A 38 -2.79 11.29 -12.06
C ILE A 38 -1.36 11.41 -12.56
N VAL A 39 -0.42 11.41 -11.61
CA VAL A 39 1.02 11.45 -11.87
C VAL A 39 1.64 10.21 -11.20
N GLU A 40 2.41 9.48 -11.97
CA GLU A 40 3.15 8.31 -11.51
C GLU A 40 4.54 8.70 -11.02
N GLY A 41 5.03 8.00 -10.03
CA GLY A 41 6.38 8.16 -9.51
C GLY A 41 6.73 7.07 -8.50
N PRO A 42 8.02 6.86 -8.23
CA PRO A 42 8.45 5.87 -7.26
C PRO A 42 8.01 6.26 -5.84
N TRP A 43 7.81 5.25 -4.99
CA TRP A 43 7.33 5.43 -3.62
C TRP A 43 8.10 6.51 -2.83
N ASP A 44 9.43 6.46 -2.86
CA ASP A 44 10.30 7.37 -2.12
C ASP A 44 10.19 8.84 -2.56
N GLY A 45 9.69 9.07 -3.77
CA GLY A 45 9.47 10.42 -4.33
C GLY A 45 8.08 11.01 -4.08
N LEU A 46 7.09 10.20 -3.66
CA LEU A 46 5.69 10.64 -3.57
C LEU A 46 5.49 11.74 -2.52
N PHE A 47 6.01 11.57 -1.33
CA PHE A 47 5.89 12.56 -0.25
C PHE A 47 6.67 13.84 -0.55
N ALA A 48 7.89 13.73 -1.07
CA ALA A 48 8.68 14.88 -1.49
C ALA A 48 7.97 15.70 -2.59
N GLY A 49 7.28 15.02 -3.51
CA GLY A 49 6.46 15.66 -4.54
C GLY A 49 5.26 16.42 -3.94
N MET A 50 4.62 15.89 -2.91
CA MET A 50 3.55 16.55 -2.18
C MET A 50 4.09 17.75 -1.38
N ASP A 51 5.22 17.58 -0.68
CA ASP A 51 5.84 18.63 0.11
C ASP A 51 6.26 19.84 -0.73
N SER A 52 6.77 19.60 -1.94
CA SER A 52 7.14 20.64 -2.90
C SER A 52 5.95 21.26 -3.64
N GLY A 53 4.72 20.74 -3.45
CA GLY A 53 3.52 21.22 -4.14
C GLY A 53 3.37 20.70 -5.58
N ARG A 54 4.17 19.69 -5.96
CA ARG A 54 4.00 19.01 -7.26
C ARG A 54 2.70 18.20 -7.31
N TYR A 55 2.29 17.63 -6.18
CA TYR A 55 1.06 16.86 -5.98
C TYR A 55 0.21 17.51 -4.90
N ASP A 56 -1.10 17.52 -5.09
CA ASP A 56 -2.06 17.94 -4.07
C ASP A 56 -2.32 16.84 -3.04
N LEU A 57 -2.33 15.58 -3.49
CA LEU A 57 -2.63 14.38 -2.72
C LEU A 57 -1.71 13.23 -3.14
N VAL A 58 -1.49 12.30 -2.22
CA VAL A 58 -0.89 10.99 -2.51
C VAL A 58 -1.94 9.91 -2.22
N ILE A 59 -2.35 9.16 -3.25
CA ILE A 59 -3.27 8.03 -3.11
C ILE A 59 -2.51 6.79 -3.55
N ASN A 60 -2.01 6.02 -2.59
CA ASN A 60 -1.07 4.90 -2.83
C ASN A 60 -1.07 3.89 -1.67
N GLY A 61 -2.24 3.49 -1.19
CA GLY A 61 -2.33 2.59 -0.05
C GLY A 61 -1.45 3.06 1.12
N VAL A 62 -1.47 4.35 1.40
CA VAL A 62 -0.62 4.92 2.45
C VAL A 62 -1.22 4.62 3.81
N ASP A 63 -0.50 3.84 4.59
CA ASP A 63 -0.89 3.53 5.96
C ASP A 63 -0.65 4.70 6.91
N ILE A 64 -1.59 4.86 7.84
CA ILE A 64 -1.49 5.85 8.91
C ILE A 64 -0.50 5.30 9.95
N THR A 65 0.59 6.03 10.16
CA THR A 65 1.53 5.75 11.24
C THR A 65 1.66 6.95 12.18
N PRO A 66 2.00 6.74 13.45
CA PRO A 66 2.26 7.83 14.38
C PRO A 66 3.34 8.79 13.87
N GLU A 67 4.36 8.28 13.21
CA GLU A 67 5.46 9.10 12.67
C GLU A 67 4.96 9.98 11.52
N ARG A 68 4.27 9.41 10.54
CA ARG A 68 3.68 10.17 9.43
C ARG A 68 2.65 11.19 9.89
N ALA A 69 1.85 10.86 10.92
CA ALA A 69 0.86 11.77 11.49
C ALA A 69 1.45 13.01 12.18
N LYS A 70 2.75 13.02 12.51
CA LYS A 70 3.44 14.22 12.99
C LYS A 70 3.60 15.26 11.88
N THR A 71 3.84 14.80 10.65
CA THR A 71 4.17 15.66 9.50
C THR A 71 2.96 15.92 8.59
N TYR A 72 2.07 14.95 8.45
CA TYR A 72 0.94 14.99 7.52
C TYR A 72 -0.39 14.87 8.25
N ASP A 73 -1.42 15.49 7.67
CA ASP A 73 -2.80 15.15 7.97
C ASP A 73 -3.25 13.98 7.10
N PHE A 74 -4.19 13.20 7.58
CA PHE A 74 -4.75 12.07 6.85
C PHE A 74 -6.25 12.20 6.69
N SER A 75 -6.76 11.73 5.55
CA SER A 75 -8.18 11.50 5.39
C SER A 75 -8.69 10.40 6.33
N THR A 76 -10.01 10.22 6.39
CA THR A 76 -10.58 8.98 6.89
C THR A 76 -10.07 7.80 6.06
N PRO A 77 -9.88 6.61 6.65
CA PRO A 77 -9.47 5.42 5.91
C PRO A 77 -10.45 5.05 4.80
N TYR A 78 -9.91 4.65 3.64
CA TYR A 78 -10.69 4.21 2.49
C TYR A 78 -10.51 2.73 2.16
N ALA A 79 -9.57 2.06 2.80
CA ALA A 79 -9.38 0.61 2.76
C ALA A 79 -8.64 0.12 4.02
N TYR A 80 -8.80 -1.16 4.30
CA TYR A 80 -8.14 -1.87 5.39
C TYR A 80 -7.51 -3.14 4.82
N ASP A 81 -6.31 -3.47 5.27
CA ASP A 81 -5.61 -4.68 4.83
C ASP A 81 -4.83 -5.29 6.00
N ARG A 82 -4.17 -6.39 5.77
CA ARG A 82 -3.26 -7.00 6.72
C ARG A 82 -1.85 -7.03 6.17
N THR A 83 -0.90 -6.74 7.04
CA THR A 83 0.51 -6.89 6.72
C THR A 83 0.94 -8.34 6.91
N VAL A 84 1.57 -8.91 5.89
CA VAL A 84 2.02 -10.30 5.89
C VAL A 84 3.54 -10.39 5.74
N LEU A 85 4.10 -11.40 6.39
CA LEU A 85 5.49 -11.83 6.26
C LEU A 85 5.55 -12.98 5.27
N ILE A 86 6.33 -12.80 4.22
CA ILE A 86 6.39 -13.72 3.08
C ILE A 86 7.76 -14.37 3.04
N THR A 87 7.79 -15.69 2.92
CA THR A 87 9.02 -16.49 2.79
C THR A 87 8.90 -17.48 1.64
N ARG A 88 10.01 -18.17 1.34
CA ARG A 88 9.93 -19.38 0.51
C ARG A 88 9.07 -20.44 1.19
N SER A 89 8.38 -21.25 0.40
CA SER A 89 7.55 -22.34 0.91
C SER A 89 8.35 -23.41 1.67
N ASP A 90 9.65 -23.60 1.32
CA ASP A 90 10.57 -24.52 1.98
C ASP A 90 11.28 -23.91 3.20
N ASN A 91 11.01 -22.67 3.58
CA ASN A 91 11.56 -22.05 4.78
C ASN A 91 10.89 -22.60 6.04
N ASN A 92 11.70 -23.12 6.97
CA ASN A 92 11.25 -23.69 8.25
C ASN A 92 11.78 -22.91 9.47
N ASP A 93 12.44 -21.77 9.25
CA ASP A 93 13.08 -20.99 10.31
C ASP A 93 12.28 -19.76 10.73
N ILE A 94 11.32 -19.34 9.88
CA ILE A 94 10.54 -18.12 10.08
C ILE A 94 9.06 -18.50 10.14
N HIS A 95 8.46 -18.33 11.33
CA HIS A 95 7.04 -18.60 11.62
C HIS A 95 6.32 -17.39 12.21
N SER A 96 7.07 -16.37 12.60
CA SER A 96 6.56 -15.13 13.19
C SER A 96 7.47 -13.95 12.83
N PHE A 97 7.00 -12.73 13.05
CA PHE A 97 7.83 -11.54 12.88
C PHE A 97 9.03 -11.54 13.85
N ASN A 98 8.92 -12.13 15.04
CA ASN A 98 10.03 -12.23 15.98
C ASN A 98 11.22 -13.06 15.45
N ASP A 99 10.97 -13.97 14.52
CA ASP A 99 12.00 -14.82 13.93
C ASP A 99 12.85 -14.04 12.89
N LEU A 100 12.51 -12.79 12.60
CA LEU A 100 13.28 -11.90 11.73
C LEU A 100 14.59 -11.42 12.34
N LYS A 101 14.77 -11.58 13.65
CA LYS A 101 16.01 -11.14 14.33
C LYS A 101 17.25 -11.79 13.71
N GLY A 102 18.14 -10.95 13.18
CA GLY A 102 19.36 -11.37 12.51
C GLY A 102 19.17 -11.91 11.09
N LYS A 103 17.95 -11.89 10.57
CA LYS A 103 17.64 -12.28 9.18
C LYS A 103 17.76 -11.10 8.23
N THR A 104 17.70 -11.39 6.92
CA THR A 104 17.66 -10.37 5.87
C THR A 104 16.27 -10.31 5.24
N THR A 105 15.80 -9.10 4.99
CA THR A 105 14.57 -8.82 4.24
C THR A 105 14.83 -7.82 3.13
N ALA A 106 13.92 -7.73 2.17
CA ALA A 106 13.95 -6.72 1.13
C ALA A 106 12.62 -5.97 1.09
N ASN A 107 12.66 -4.64 1.10
CA ASN A 107 11.47 -3.79 1.03
C ASN A 107 11.83 -2.40 0.47
N SER A 108 10.82 -1.64 0.07
CA SER A 108 11.01 -0.28 -0.41
C SER A 108 11.50 0.63 0.72
N ILE A 109 12.47 1.49 0.40
CA ILE A 109 13.04 2.44 1.37
C ILE A 109 11.95 3.44 1.81
N GLY A 110 11.87 3.71 3.11
CA GLY A 110 10.88 4.61 3.71
C GLY A 110 9.47 4.02 3.80
N SER A 111 9.29 2.73 3.48
CA SER A 111 8.02 2.03 3.69
C SER A 111 7.88 1.57 5.14
N THR A 112 6.63 1.42 5.61
CA THR A 112 6.36 0.77 6.90
C THR A 112 6.82 -0.68 6.93
N TYR A 113 6.92 -1.33 5.79
CA TYR A 113 7.44 -2.68 5.68
C TYR A 113 8.93 -2.75 6.02
N GLN A 114 9.72 -1.75 5.60
CA GLN A 114 11.10 -1.58 6.07
C GLN A 114 11.15 -1.39 7.58
N GLU A 115 10.37 -0.44 8.11
CA GLU A 115 10.31 -0.14 9.55
C GLU A 115 9.94 -1.36 10.38
N ILE A 116 8.99 -2.18 9.91
CA ILE A 116 8.60 -3.43 10.55
C ILE A 116 9.78 -4.41 10.56
N GLY A 117 10.44 -4.62 9.41
CA GLY A 117 11.62 -5.49 9.32
C GLY A 117 12.71 -5.09 10.33
N GLU A 118 13.06 -3.81 10.35
CA GLU A 118 14.06 -3.25 11.27
C GLU A 118 13.63 -3.37 12.74
N LYS A 119 12.37 -3.08 13.06
CA LYS A 119 11.80 -3.22 14.41
C LYS A 119 11.94 -4.64 14.96
N TYR A 120 11.79 -5.64 14.11
CA TYR A 120 11.95 -7.04 14.48
C TYR A 120 13.40 -7.56 14.30
N GLY A 121 14.35 -6.66 14.04
CA GLY A 121 15.77 -6.95 14.03
C GLY A 121 16.31 -7.56 12.73
N ALA A 122 15.58 -7.40 11.63
CA ALA A 122 16.06 -7.75 10.30
C ALA A 122 17.03 -6.71 9.75
N LYS A 123 17.96 -7.15 8.91
CA LYS A 123 18.73 -6.27 8.02
C LYS A 123 17.95 -6.12 6.72
N VAL A 124 17.48 -4.92 6.44
CA VAL A 124 16.63 -4.64 5.27
C VAL A 124 17.47 -4.18 4.09
N SER A 125 17.27 -4.80 2.93
CA SER A 125 17.80 -4.35 1.64
C SER A 125 16.73 -3.52 0.93
N GLY A 126 17.08 -2.32 0.45
CA GLY A 126 16.17 -1.45 -0.29
C GLY A 126 16.01 -1.94 -1.74
N VAL A 127 14.78 -2.12 -2.18
CA VAL A 127 14.38 -2.37 -3.57
C VAL A 127 13.04 -1.71 -3.84
N ASP A 128 12.76 -1.41 -5.11
CA ASP A 128 11.65 -0.53 -5.43
C ASP A 128 10.30 -1.26 -5.49
N THR A 129 10.25 -2.49 -5.96
CA THR A 129 8.99 -3.18 -6.26
C THR A 129 8.77 -4.48 -5.48
N LEU A 130 7.49 -4.84 -5.26
CA LEU A 130 7.14 -6.14 -4.68
C LEU A 130 7.68 -7.30 -5.50
N ALA A 131 7.62 -7.21 -6.83
CA ALA A 131 8.10 -8.27 -7.71
C ALA A 131 9.60 -8.54 -7.51
N GLU A 132 10.41 -7.49 -7.34
CA GLU A 132 11.84 -7.61 -7.05
C GLU A 132 12.08 -8.25 -5.67
N THR A 133 11.35 -7.81 -4.63
CA THR A 133 11.50 -8.41 -3.29
C THR A 133 11.18 -9.89 -3.30
N LEU A 134 10.10 -10.30 -3.98
CA LEU A 134 9.71 -11.70 -4.12
C LEU A 134 10.74 -12.51 -4.92
N GLN A 135 11.33 -11.90 -5.95
CA GLN A 135 12.41 -12.55 -6.71
C GLN A 135 13.65 -12.78 -5.84
N MET A 136 14.02 -11.80 -4.99
CA MET A 136 15.14 -11.94 -4.04
C MET A 136 14.87 -13.05 -3.02
N VAL A 137 13.62 -13.17 -2.52
CA VAL A 137 13.22 -14.28 -1.63
C VAL A 137 13.35 -15.63 -2.34
N LYS A 138 12.82 -15.75 -3.56
CA LYS A 138 12.91 -16.99 -4.36
C LYS A 138 14.35 -17.41 -4.61
N ASN A 139 15.21 -16.44 -4.92
CA ASN A 139 16.64 -16.68 -5.20
C ASN A 139 17.49 -16.82 -3.93
N LYS A 140 16.88 -16.81 -2.74
CA LYS A 140 17.59 -16.90 -1.44
C LYS A 140 18.61 -15.76 -1.19
N GLN A 141 18.44 -14.63 -1.86
CA GLN A 141 19.24 -13.42 -1.62
C GLN A 141 18.83 -12.74 -0.31
N VAL A 142 17.53 -12.83 0.04
CA VAL A 142 16.98 -12.50 1.36
C VAL A 142 16.10 -13.63 1.85
N GLN A 143 15.86 -13.69 3.17
CA GLN A 143 15.05 -14.77 3.75
C GLN A 143 13.56 -14.49 3.74
N ALA A 144 13.17 -13.21 3.73
CA ALA A 144 11.76 -12.80 3.74
C ALA A 144 11.54 -11.43 3.10
N THR A 145 10.28 -11.13 2.84
CA THR A 145 9.79 -9.77 2.56
C THR A 145 8.47 -9.54 3.31
N ILE A 146 8.09 -8.30 3.48
CA ILE A 146 6.87 -7.89 4.17
C ILE A 146 6.06 -7.05 3.20
N ASN A 147 4.75 -7.32 3.08
CA ASN A 147 3.89 -6.54 2.19
C ASN A 147 2.41 -6.67 2.60
N ALA A 148 1.53 -6.03 1.83
CA ALA A 148 0.09 -6.14 1.95
C ALA A 148 -0.39 -7.56 1.57
N SER A 149 -1.35 -8.10 2.31
CA SER A 149 -1.90 -9.43 2.02
C SER A 149 -2.58 -9.48 0.67
N THR A 150 -3.26 -8.41 0.28
CA THR A 150 -3.93 -8.30 -1.02
C THR A 150 -2.96 -8.31 -2.19
N SER A 151 -1.84 -7.59 -2.09
CA SER A 151 -0.83 -7.55 -3.15
C SER A 151 -0.14 -8.90 -3.33
N PHE A 152 0.19 -9.56 -2.22
CA PHE A 152 0.75 -10.91 -2.28
C PHE A 152 -0.28 -11.93 -2.79
N GLY A 153 -1.52 -11.83 -2.35
CA GLY A 153 -2.62 -12.69 -2.82
C GLY A 153 -2.86 -12.54 -4.32
N ASP A 154 -2.85 -11.31 -4.83
CA ASP A 154 -2.97 -11.05 -6.27
C ASP A 154 -1.78 -11.61 -7.05
N TYR A 155 -0.55 -11.42 -6.55
CA TYR A 155 0.64 -12.01 -7.15
C TYR A 155 0.53 -13.54 -7.26
N MET A 156 0.14 -14.22 -6.19
CA MET A 156 0.00 -15.68 -6.15
C MET A 156 -1.17 -16.18 -6.99
N LYS A 157 -2.25 -15.41 -7.13
CA LYS A 157 -3.37 -15.75 -8.01
C LYS A 157 -2.93 -15.90 -9.48
N HIS A 158 -2.00 -15.05 -9.92
CA HIS A 158 -1.45 -15.10 -11.29
C HIS A 158 -0.25 -16.04 -11.42
N ARG A 159 0.34 -16.50 -10.30
CA ARG A 159 1.53 -17.33 -10.23
C ARG A 159 1.42 -18.38 -9.13
N PRO A 160 0.44 -19.32 -9.23
CA PRO A 160 0.12 -20.24 -8.12
C PRO A 160 1.25 -21.24 -7.80
N ASP A 161 2.14 -21.51 -8.76
CA ASP A 161 3.23 -22.47 -8.61
C ASP A 161 4.52 -21.88 -8.04
N GLU A 162 4.52 -20.58 -7.73
CA GLU A 162 5.70 -19.93 -7.13
C GLU A 162 5.99 -20.47 -5.72
N PRO A 163 7.28 -20.74 -5.39
CA PRO A 163 7.64 -21.37 -4.13
C PRO A 163 7.62 -20.36 -2.95
N LEU A 164 6.49 -19.72 -2.73
CA LEU A 164 6.28 -18.68 -1.73
C LEU A 164 5.11 -19.02 -0.82
N LYS A 165 5.16 -18.53 0.42
CA LYS A 165 4.08 -18.66 1.39
C LYS A 165 4.01 -17.45 2.33
N ILE A 166 2.85 -17.22 2.93
CA ILE A 166 2.72 -16.36 4.11
C ILE A 166 3.21 -17.16 5.32
N ALA A 167 4.24 -16.65 5.98
CA ALA A 167 4.78 -17.21 7.21
C ALA A 167 4.08 -16.67 8.45
N ALA A 168 3.67 -15.41 8.43
CA ALA A 168 2.93 -14.74 9.50
C ALA A 168 2.08 -13.59 8.97
N THR A 169 1.03 -13.25 9.72
CA THR A 169 0.14 -12.11 9.44
C THR A 169 0.04 -11.26 10.71
N MET A 170 0.07 -9.95 10.58
CA MET A 170 -0.17 -9.04 11.70
C MET A 170 -1.64 -9.06 12.11
N ASP A 171 -1.91 -9.07 13.41
CA ASP A 171 -3.28 -9.10 13.95
C ASP A 171 -4.02 -7.78 13.69
N LYS A 172 -3.31 -6.66 13.82
CA LYS A 172 -3.90 -5.34 13.58
C LYS A 172 -4.03 -5.08 12.09
N ALA A 173 -5.24 -4.69 11.66
CA ALA A 173 -5.45 -4.21 10.30
C ALA A 173 -4.68 -2.91 10.04
N THR A 174 -4.11 -2.81 8.85
CA THR A 174 -3.51 -1.60 8.33
C THR A 174 -4.61 -0.70 7.77
N GLU A 175 -4.61 0.57 8.16
CA GLU A 175 -5.57 1.57 7.70
C GLU A 175 -4.94 2.39 6.57
N TYR A 176 -5.47 2.29 5.37
CA TYR A 176 -5.03 3.09 4.23
C TYR A 176 -5.85 4.37 4.11
N ALA A 177 -5.16 5.50 4.09
CA ALA A 177 -5.76 6.82 4.00
C ALA A 177 -4.97 7.73 3.05
N ILE A 178 -5.52 8.89 2.76
CA ILE A 178 -4.92 9.87 1.85
C ILE A 178 -4.18 10.91 2.69
N PRO A 179 -2.84 10.97 2.63
CA PRO A 179 -2.08 12.03 3.28
C PRO A 179 -2.22 13.35 2.52
N LEU A 180 -2.23 14.43 3.29
CA LEU A 180 -2.22 15.82 2.85
C LEU A 180 -1.17 16.59 3.61
N LYS A 181 -0.66 17.68 3.03
CA LYS A 181 0.19 18.61 3.77
C LYS A 181 -0.58 19.16 4.98
N LYS A 182 0.09 19.13 6.11
CA LYS A 182 -0.46 19.65 7.37
C LYS A 182 -0.58 21.17 7.33
N GLY A 183 -1.65 21.70 7.92
CA GLY A 183 -1.83 23.11 8.09
C GLY A 183 -3.20 23.65 7.70
N ALA A 184 -3.47 24.89 8.11
CA ALA A 184 -4.76 25.56 7.94
C ALA A 184 -5.17 25.71 6.46
N ASP A 185 -4.18 25.93 5.57
CA ASP A 185 -4.43 26.10 4.13
C ASP A 185 -5.00 24.85 3.46
N ASN A 186 -4.75 23.68 4.04
CA ASN A 186 -5.23 22.39 3.53
C ASN A 186 -6.45 21.86 4.31
N ALA A 187 -6.91 22.54 5.35
CA ALA A 187 -8.03 22.07 6.17
C ALA A 187 -9.33 21.93 5.38
N SER A 188 -9.59 22.85 4.44
CA SER A 188 -10.77 22.78 3.56
C SER A 188 -10.69 21.62 2.58
N LEU A 189 -9.49 21.38 2.02
CA LEU A 189 -9.25 20.23 1.13
C LEU A 189 -9.43 18.92 1.88
N LYS A 190 -8.85 18.80 3.08
CA LYS A 190 -9.03 17.61 3.92
C LYS A 190 -10.50 17.33 4.19
N LYS A 191 -11.26 18.35 4.60
CA LYS A 191 -12.71 18.22 4.85
C LYS A 191 -13.46 17.78 3.60
N ALA A 192 -13.13 18.34 2.43
CA ALA A 192 -13.77 17.97 1.17
C ALA A 192 -13.44 16.53 0.79
N VAL A 193 -12.18 16.08 0.96
CA VAL A 193 -11.74 14.71 0.74
C VAL A 193 -12.48 13.74 1.67
N ASP A 194 -12.55 14.05 2.96
CA ASP A 194 -13.25 13.22 3.95
C ASP A 194 -14.75 13.07 3.61
N ASN A 195 -15.42 14.17 3.25
CA ASN A 195 -16.81 14.15 2.84
C ASN A 195 -17.01 13.29 1.57
N ALA A 196 -16.15 13.48 0.57
CA ALA A 196 -16.25 12.71 -0.67
C ALA A 196 -16.01 11.22 -0.44
N LEU A 197 -15.04 10.83 0.40
CA LEU A 197 -14.82 9.43 0.78
C LEU A 197 -16.02 8.86 1.54
N GLN A 198 -16.63 9.64 2.43
CA GLN A 198 -17.84 9.22 3.15
C GLN A 198 -19.03 9.01 2.19
N GLU A 199 -19.21 9.88 1.20
CA GLU A 199 -20.21 9.69 0.15
C GLU A 199 -19.93 8.42 -0.67
N MET A 200 -18.67 8.18 -1.08
CA MET A 200 -18.26 6.99 -1.80
C MET A 200 -18.46 5.70 -0.99
N LYS A 201 -18.34 5.79 0.33
CA LYS A 201 -18.68 4.68 1.24
C LYS A 201 -20.17 4.44 1.30
N ASN A 202 -20.98 5.51 1.49
CA ASN A 202 -22.41 5.43 1.65
C ASN A 202 -23.13 4.96 0.38
N ASP A 203 -22.68 5.38 -0.80
CA ASP A 203 -23.28 5.00 -2.09
C ASP A 203 -22.75 3.67 -2.64
N GLY A 204 -21.86 3.00 -1.90
CA GLY A 204 -21.28 1.70 -2.25
C GLY A 204 -20.17 1.75 -3.29
N THR A 205 -19.69 2.93 -3.69
CA THR A 205 -18.58 3.08 -4.66
C THR A 205 -17.32 2.39 -4.16
N LEU A 206 -16.90 2.68 -2.91
CA LEU A 206 -15.69 2.06 -2.33
C LEU A 206 -15.80 0.55 -2.23
N SER A 207 -16.94 0.03 -1.77
CA SER A 207 -17.20 -1.42 -1.67
C SER A 207 -17.12 -2.11 -3.03
N LYS A 208 -17.73 -1.53 -4.08
CA LYS A 208 -17.65 -2.07 -5.45
C LYS A 208 -16.23 -2.10 -5.98
N LEU A 209 -15.46 -1.05 -5.76
CA LEU A 209 -14.06 -0.98 -6.16
C LEU A 209 -13.22 -2.01 -5.39
N SER A 210 -13.45 -2.15 -4.09
CA SER A 210 -12.78 -3.13 -3.25
C SER A 210 -13.03 -4.56 -3.76
N VAL A 211 -14.27 -4.94 -3.97
CA VAL A 211 -14.61 -6.27 -4.52
C VAL A 211 -14.00 -6.48 -5.91
N LYS A 212 -14.02 -5.44 -6.76
CA LYS A 212 -13.45 -5.52 -8.12
C LYS A 212 -11.96 -5.88 -8.10
N TYR A 213 -11.18 -5.23 -7.24
CA TYR A 213 -9.72 -5.36 -7.24
C TYR A 213 -9.18 -6.38 -6.25
N PHE A 214 -9.83 -6.57 -5.11
CA PHE A 214 -9.36 -7.45 -4.03
C PHE A 214 -10.18 -8.73 -3.90
N GLY A 215 -11.33 -8.82 -4.58
CA GLY A 215 -12.25 -9.95 -4.46
C GLY A 215 -13.09 -9.96 -3.18
N SER A 216 -12.90 -8.97 -2.30
CA SER A 216 -13.64 -8.81 -1.04
C SER A 216 -13.80 -7.34 -0.68
N ASP A 217 -14.75 -7.05 0.23
CA ASP A 217 -14.96 -5.70 0.73
C ASP A 217 -14.01 -5.39 1.89
N LEU A 218 -13.01 -4.58 1.61
CA LEU A 218 -12.01 -4.12 2.58
C LEU A 218 -12.27 -2.68 3.06
N THR A 219 -13.49 -2.17 2.92
CA THR A 219 -13.83 -0.78 3.32
C THR A 219 -14.16 -0.63 4.79
N THR A 220 -14.18 -1.72 5.53
CA THR A 220 -14.34 -1.79 6.98
C THR A 220 -13.26 -2.65 7.60
N PRO A 221 -12.79 -2.33 8.84
CA PRO A 221 -11.84 -3.20 9.52
C PRO A 221 -12.51 -4.55 9.86
N ASN A 222 -11.85 -5.65 9.51
CA ASN A 222 -12.22 -7.03 9.84
C ASN A 222 -11.37 -7.54 10.99
#